data_01219f6c9dda0c2a447fbe128c409b89
#
_entry.id   01219f6c9dda0c2a447fbe128c409b89
#
_cell.length_a   1.000
_cell.length_b   1.000
_cell.length_c   1.000
_cell.angle_alpha   90.00
_cell.angle_beta   90.00
_cell.angle_gamma   90.00
#
_symmetry.space_group_name_H-M   'P 1'
#
loop_
_entity.id
_entity.type
_entity.pdbx_description
1 polymer ?
#
loop_
_entity_poly.entity_id
_entity_poly.type
_entity_poly.pdbx_seq_one_letter_code
_entity_poly.pdbx_strand_id
1 'polypeptide(L)'
;AIAASDLGVKVLSLYAFSTENWKRPASEVSFLMNLPIRFFNSFVPDLVKNNVKVAVMGDISRLPQKTQRAVNDAIQDTADCDGMILNFALNYGGRDEIVRAAKKMAEQVQAGSLNPDQIDEQTLGTFLMSNQLAPYQDPDLLIRTSGQERLSNFMLWQVAYSEFVFMKEHWPDFNGDLLKKAIIEFQQRHRRFGGLKNK
;
A
#
# COMPACT_ATOMS: atom_id res chain seq x y z
N ALA A 1 -1.17 1.52 -13.33
CA ALA A 1 -0.41 2.62 -12.72
C ALA A 1 -0.59 3.92 -13.53
N ILE A 2 -0.22 3.94 -14.82
CA ILE A 2 -0.27 5.18 -15.65
C ILE A 2 -1.68 5.78 -15.66
N ALA A 3 -2.73 4.99 -15.90
CA ALA A 3 -4.11 5.49 -15.85
C ALA A 3 -4.49 6.11 -14.49
N ALA A 4 -3.92 5.64 -13.37
CA ALA A 4 -4.15 6.24 -12.07
C ALA A 4 -3.44 7.61 -11.96
N SER A 5 -2.22 7.70 -12.49
CA SER A 5 -1.47 8.96 -12.58
C SER A 5 -2.22 9.99 -13.41
N ASP A 6 -2.73 9.60 -14.59
CA ASP A 6 -3.50 10.47 -15.50
C ASP A 6 -4.81 10.98 -14.85
N LEU A 7 -5.39 10.18 -13.95
CA LEU A 7 -6.59 10.56 -13.17
C LEU A 7 -6.27 11.42 -11.94
N GLY A 8 -5.00 11.78 -11.71
CA GLY A 8 -4.57 12.64 -10.61
C GLY A 8 -4.48 11.95 -9.25
N VAL A 9 -4.48 10.61 -9.21
CA VAL A 9 -4.24 9.84 -7.98
C VAL A 9 -2.86 10.16 -7.43
N LYS A 10 -2.76 10.45 -6.13
CA LYS A 10 -1.49 10.79 -5.48
C LYS A 10 -0.71 9.56 -5.05
N VAL A 11 -1.40 8.57 -4.51
CA VAL A 11 -0.81 7.29 -4.10
C VAL A 11 -1.70 6.15 -4.58
N LEU A 12 -1.10 5.18 -5.25
CA LEU A 12 -1.73 3.91 -5.59
C LEU A 12 -1.02 2.78 -4.84
N SER A 13 -1.67 2.21 -3.82
CA SER A 13 -1.14 1.07 -3.07
C SER A 13 -1.69 -0.25 -3.60
N LEU A 14 -0.80 -1.17 -3.97
CA LEU A 14 -1.11 -2.49 -4.50
C LEU A 14 -0.72 -3.59 -3.53
N TYR A 15 -1.67 -4.48 -3.18
CA TYR A 15 -1.40 -5.64 -2.35
C TYR A 15 -0.77 -6.75 -3.19
N ALA A 16 0.54 -6.76 -3.30
CA ALA A 16 1.27 -7.66 -4.20
C ALA A 16 1.57 -9.02 -3.56
N PHE A 17 1.91 -9.06 -2.26
CA PHE A 17 2.17 -10.30 -1.53
C PHE A 17 1.92 -10.14 -0.04
N SER A 18 1.00 -10.93 0.53
CA SER A 18 0.70 -10.90 1.96
C SER A 18 1.59 -11.85 2.78
N THR A 19 1.71 -11.58 4.08
CA THR A 19 2.38 -12.48 5.02
C THR A 19 1.75 -13.88 5.06
N GLU A 20 0.46 -14.00 4.78
CA GLU A 20 -0.25 -15.27 4.72
C GLU A 20 0.09 -16.09 3.48
N ASN A 21 0.56 -15.46 2.40
CA ASN A 21 0.90 -16.15 1.15
C ASN A 21 2.08 -17.11 1.28
N TRP A 22 2.92 -16.97 2.31
CA TRP A 22 3.98 -17.94 2.59
C TRP A 22 3.46 -19.36 2.88
N LYS A 23 2.18 -19.50 3.24
CA LYS A 23 1.51 -20.80 3.46
C LYS A 23 1.11 -21.51 2.17
N ARG A 24 1.24 -20.85 1.02
CA ARG A 24 0.91 -21.43 -0.30
C ARG A 24 1.97 -22.45 -0.72
N PRO A 25 1.68 -23.32 -1.70
CA PRO A 25 2.66 -24.26 -2.25
C PRO A 25 3.95 -23.52 -2.67
N ALA A 26 5.10 -24.15 -2.42
CA ALA A 26 6.41 -23.53 -2.68
C ALA A 26 6.60 -23.10 -4.14
N SER A 27 6.03 -23.85 -5.11
CA SER A 27 6.05 -23.50 -6.53
C SER A 27 5.30 -22.18 -6.82
N GLU A 28 4.14 -21.97 -6.16
CA GLU A 28 3.38 -20.74 -6.29
C GLU A 28 4.10 -19.57 -5.65
N VAL A 29 4.65 -19.75 -4.44
CA VAL A 29 5.47 -18.73 -3.77
C VAL A 29 6.67 -18.33 -4.64
N SER A 30 7.38 -19.31 -5.21
CA SER A 30 8.51 -19.04 -6.11
C SER A 30 8.09 -18.26 -7.35
N PHE A 31 6.94 -18.59 -7.94
CA PHE A 31 6.38 -17.85 -9.07
C PHE A 31 6.07 -16.39 -8.67
N LEU A 32 5.37 -16.18 -7.55
CA LEU A 32 5.00 -14.85 -7.05
C LEU A 32 6.23 -14.00 -6.71
N MET A 33 7.31 -14.61 -6.20
CA MET A 33 8.56 -13.90 -5.92
C MET A 33 9.32 -13.46 -7.17
N ASN A 34 9.07 -14.08 -8.31
CA ASN A 34 9.66 -13.67 -9.59
C ASN A 34 8.85 -12.56 -10.31
N LEU A 35 7.58 -12.33 -9.94
CA LEU A 35 6.76 -11.30 -10.57
C LEU A 35 7.32 -9.87 -10.36
N PRO A 36 7.73 -9.45 -9.14
CA PRO A 36 8.35 -8.13 -8.95
C PRO A 36 9.58 -7.92 -9.83
N ILE A 37 10.44 -8.95 -9.97
CA ILE A 37 11.64 -8.87 -10.82
C ILE A 37 11.26 -8.57 -12.28
N ARG A 38 10.31 -9.34 -12.83
CA ARG A 38 9.83 -9.15 -14.19
C ARG A 38 9.17 -7.79 -14.39
N PHE A 39 8.31 -7.41 -13.42
CA PHE A 39 7.59 -6.15 -13.46
C PHE A 39 8.56 -4.97 -13.47
N PHE A 40 9.46 -4.88 -12.50
CA PHE A 40 10.37 -3.74 -12.39
C PHE A 40 11.32 -3.65 -13.57
N ASN A 41 11.92 -4.77 -14.02
CA ASN A 41 12.78 -4.76 -15.19
C ASN A 41 12.09 -4.27 -16.47
N SER A 42 10.78 -4.50 -16.59
CA SER A 42 10.03 -4.11 -17.81
C SER A 42 9.40 -2.72 -17.71
N PHE A 43 8.97 -2.28 -16.53
CA PHE A 43 8.10 -1.10 -16.38
C PHE A 43 8.77 0.10 -15.71
N VAL A 44 9.92 -0.05 -15.05
CA VAL A 44 10.62 1.10 -14.42
C VAL A 44 10.89 2.23 -15.40
N PRO A 45 11.37 2.00 -16.65
CA PRO A 45 11.57 3.09 -17.60
C PRO A 45 10.29 3.88 -17.90
N ASP A 46 9.15 3.18 -18.02
CA ASP A 46 7.86 3.84 -18.24
C ASP A 46 7.38 4.59 -17.00
N LEU A 47 7.65 4.08 -15.80
CA LEU A 47 7.33 4.77 -14.54
C LEU A 47 8.10 6.08 -14.43
N VAL A 48 9.41 6.07 -14.68
CA VAL A 48 10.26 7.28 -14.69
C VAL A 48 9.75 8.29 -15.71
N LYS A 49 9.47 7.84 -16.94
CA LYS A 49 8.95 8.70 -18.02
C LYS A 49 7.63 9.39 -17.64
N ASN A 50 6.78 8.73 -16.84
CA ASN A 50 5.50 9.26 -16.38
C ASN A 50 5.60 9.89 -14.98
N ASN A 51 6.81 10.15 -14.47
CA ASN A 51 7.06 10.78 -13.18
C ASN A 51 6.38 10.03 -12.01
N VAL A 52 6.44 8.68 -12.04
CA VAL A 52 5.86 7.81 -11.01
C VAL A 52 6.97 7.26 -10.12
N LYS A 53 6.88 7.57 -8.83
CA LYS A 53 7.80 7.09 -7.79
C LYS A 53 7.38 5.73 -7.26
N VAL A 54 8.31 4.79 -7.16
CA VAL A 54 8.07 3.49 -6.54
C VAL A 54 8.32 3.58 -5.03
N ALA A 55 7.38 3.07 -4.24
CA ALA A 55 7.53 2.82 -2.81
C ALA A 55 7.16 1.37 -2.49
N VAL A 56 7.71 0.84 -1.41
CA VAL A 56 7.39 -0.52 -0.96
C VAL A 56 7.17 -0.52 0.55
N MET A 57 6.06 -1.07 1.00
CA MET A 57 5.79 -1.35 2.40
C MET A 57 5.71 -2.86 2.64
N GLY A 58 6.22 -3.30 3.79
CA GLY A 58 6.32 -4.70 4.18
C GLY A 58 7.75 -5.08 4.53
N ASP A 59 7.94 -6.30 5.01
CA ASP A 59 9.26 -6.81 5.38
C ASP A 59 9.95 -7.48 4.19
N ILE A 60 10.67 -6.70 3.40
CA ILE A 60 11.39 -7.20 2.22
C ILE A 60 12.62 -8.06 2.57
N SER A 61 13.10 -8.02 3.83
CA SER A 61 14.29 -8.77 4.25
C SER A 61 14.13 -10.30 4.13
N ARG A 62 12.87 -10.77 4.17
CA ARG A 62 12.52 -12.19 4.04
C ARG A 62 12.33 -12.65 2.58
N LEU A 63 12.34 -11.72 1.62
CA LEU A 63 12.23 -12.05 0.21
C LEU A 63 13.54 -12.66 -0.32
N PRO A 64 13.50 -13.43 -1.42
CA PRO A 64 14.71 -13.89 -2.09
C PRO A 64 15.61 -12.70 -2.48
N GLN A 65 16.93 -12.87 -2.37
CA GLN A 65 17.89 -11.80 -2.60
C GLN A 65 17.75 -11.12 -3.97
N LYS A 66 17.40 -11.89 -5.02
CA LYS A 66 17.15 -11.34 -6.36
C LYS A 66 15.94 -10.41 -6.38
N THR A 67 14.87 -10.77 -5.64
CA THR A 67 13.66 -9.96 -5.50
C THR A 67 13.96 -8.69 -4.72
N GLN A 68 14.74 -8.80 -3.60
CA GLN A 68 15.16 -7.63 -2.82
C GLN A 68 15.95 -6.63 -3.69
N ARG A 69 16.89 -7.12 -4.51
CA ARG A 69 17.66 -6.24 -5.41
C ARG A 69 16.75 -5.53 -6.39
N ALA A 70 15.89 -6.25 -7.11
CA ALA A 70 14.98 -5.64 -8.08
C ALA A 70 14.05 -4.59 -7.45
N VAL A 71 13.60 -4.81 -6.21
CA VAL A 71 12.80 -3.83 -5.45
C VAL A 71 13.64 -2.59 -5.13
N ASN A 72 14.85 -2.76 -4.60
CA ASN A 72 15.72 -1.65 -4.22
C ASN A 72 16.16 -0.83 -5.44
N ASP A 73 16.49 -1.49 -6.55
CA ASP A 73 16.85 -0.85 -7.81
C ASP A 73 15.67 0.00 -8.33
N ALA A 74 14.44 -0.53 -8.31
CA ALA A 74 13.26 0.19 -8.73
C ALA A 74 12.96 1.44 -7.86
N ILE A 75 13.15 1.34 -6.54
CA ILE A 75 13.03 2.47 -5.62
C ILE A 75 14.08 3.53 -5.95
N GLN A 76 15.33 3.13 -6.18
CA GLN A 76 16.44 4.03 -6.49
C GLN A 76 16.26 4.70 -7.85
N ASP A 77 15.92 3.93 -8.89
CA ASP A 77 15.75 4.43 -10.26
C ASP A 77 14.60 5.45 -10.38
N THR A 78 13.62 5.40 -9.46
CA THR A 78 12.47 6.32 -9.44
C THR A 78 12.54 7.34 -8.31
N ALA A 79 13.68 7.46 -7.62
CA ALA A 79 13.81 8.30 -6.43
C ALA A 79 13.53 9.79 -6.69
N ASP A 80 13.93 10.28 -7.87
CA ASP A 80 13.76 11.68 -8.27
C ASP A 80 12.36 12.00 -8.83
N CYS A 81 11.50 10.98 -9.00
CA CYS A 81 10.12 11.19 -9.41
C CYS A 81 9.31 11.78 -8.24
N ASP A 82 8.50 12.80 -8.51
CA ASP A 82 7.71 13.55 -7.53
C ASP A 82 6.19 13.60 -7.85
N GLY A 83 5.78 12.85 -8.87
CA GLY A 83 4.37 12.71 -9.28
C GLY A 83 3.59 11.73 -8.38
N MET A 84 2.92 10.75 -9.01
CA MET A 84 2.20 9.71 -8.27
C MET A 84 3.17 8.74 -7.58
N ILE A 85 2.85 8.32 -6.36
CA ILE A 85 3.55 7.21 -5.69
C ILE A 85 2.83 5.89 -6.01
N LEU A 86 3.57 4.95 -6.62
CA LEU A 86 3.13 3.56 -6.79
C LEU A 86 3.73 2.72 -5.66
N ASN A 87 2.92 2.44 -4.66
CA ASN A 87 3.33 1.70 -3.47
C ASN A 87 2.96 0.22 -3.56
N PHE A 88 3.92 -0.66 -3.36
CA PHE A 88 3.70 -2.11 -3.32
C PHE A 88 3.74 -2.62 -1.89
N ALA A 89 2.66 -3.24 -1.44
CA ALA A 89 2.65 -4.01 -0.19
C ALA A 89 3.20 -5.43 -0.48
N LEU A 90 4.48 -5.64 -0.13
CA LEU A 90 5.24 -6.88 -0.35
C LEU A 90 5.63 -7.52 0.98
N ASN A 91 5.26 -8.78 1.18
CA ASN A 91 5.39 -9.46 2.47
C ASN A 91 4.82 -8.59 3.60
N TYR A 92 3.61 -8.09 3.34
CA TYR A 92 2.90 -7.15 4.20
C TYR A 92 1.69 -7.83 4.85
N GLY A 93 1.35 -7.38 6.05
CA GLY A 93 0.10 -7.70 6.74
C GLY A 93 -0.18 -6.64 7.80
N GLY A 94 -1.41 -6.10 7.83
CA GLY A 94 -1.75 -5.00 8.72
C GLY A 94 -1.62 -5.34 10.22
N ARG A 95 -1.91 -6.59 10.61
CA ARG A 95 -1.66 -7.05 11.99
C ARG A 95 -0.18 -7.10 12.33
N ASP A 96 0.66 -7.59 11.41
CA ASP A 96 2.12 -7.64 11.60
C ASP A 96 2.69 -6.21 11.68
N GLU A 97 2.23 -5.31 10.83
CA GLU A 97 2.62 -3.90 10.83
C GLU A 97 2.35 -3.24 12.19
N ILE A 98 1.12 -3.39 12.72
CA ILE A 98 0.74 -2.82 14.03
C ILE A 98 1.61 -3.40 15.15
N VAL A 99 1.86 -4.70 15.15
CA VAL A 99 2.73 -5.35 16.15
C VAL A 99 4.16 -4.83 16.06
N ARG A 100 4.69 -4.62 14.85
CA ARG A 100 6.03 -4.04 14.64
C ARG A 100 6.10 -2.59 15.11
N ALA A 101 5.07 -1.79 14.83
CA ALA A 101 4.98 -0.42 15.33
C ALA A 101 4.97 -0.38 16.87
N ALA A 102 4.15 -1.23 17.51
CA ALA A 102 4.09 -1.34 18.96
C ALA A 102 5.46 -1.75 19.58
N LYS A 103 6.18 -2.70 18.95
CA LYS A 103 7.53 -3.09 19.41
C LYS A 103 8.52 -1.94 19.31
N LYS A 104 8.55 -1.21 18.19
CA LYS A 104 9.43 -0.05 18.02
C LYS A 104 9.14 1.04 19.06
N MET A 105 7.85 1.31 19.35
CA MET A 105 7.48 2.26 20.40
C MET A 105 7.95 1.80 21.78
N ALA A 106 7.78 0.52 22.13
CA ALA A 106 8.25 -0.04 23.38
C ALA A 106 9.78 0.07 23.51
N GLU A 107 10.53 -0.18 22.44
CA GLU A 107 12.00 -0.01 22.39
C GLU A 107 12.38 1.46 22.64
N GLN A 108 11.66 2.42 22.06
CA GLN A 108 11.91 3.85 22.27
C GLN A 108 11.53 4.32 23.68
N VAL A 109 10.48 3.77 24.25
CA VAL A 109 10.13 4.02 25.66
C VAL A 109 11.25 3.48 26.59
N GLN A 110 11.71 2.26 26.33
CA GLN A 110 12.81 1.67 27.11
C GLN A 110 14.10 2.48 26.99
N ALA A 111 14.38 3.04 25.82
CA ALA A 111 15.54 3.90 25.57
C ALA A 111 15.37 5.35 26.13
N GLY A 112 14.20 5.69 26.68
CA GLY A 112 13.91 7.02 27.19
C GLY A 112 13.71 8.11 26.11
N SER A 113 13.58 7.71 24.84
CA SER A 113 13.36 8.62 23.69
C SER A 113 11.89 8.88 23.38
N LEU A 114 10.96 8.11 23.97
CA LEU A 114 9.52 8.27 23.87
C LEU A 114 8.90 8.19 25.27
N ASN A 115 8.10 9.20 25.65
CA ASN A 115 7.32 9.13 26.87
C ASN A 115 6.01 8.37 26.60
N PRO A 116 5.65 7.34 27.40
CA PRO A 116 4.38 6.63 27.27
C PRO A 116 3.15 7.54 27.21
N ASP A 117 3.15 8.64 27.95
CA ASP A 117 2.03 9.60 27.98
C ASP A 117 1.87 10.39 26.67
N GLN A 118 2.85 10.33 25.77
CA GLN A 118 2.81 10.94 24.42
C GLN A 118 2.35 9.97 23.34
N ILE A 119 2.04 8.72 23.70
CA ILE A 119 1.58 7.73 22.73
C ILE A 119 0.09 7.97 22.46
N ASP A 120 -0.21 8.46 21.27
CA ASP A 120 -1.53 8.66 20.72
C ASP A 120 -1.65 8.01 19.31
N GLU A 121 -2.79 8.21 18.64
CA GLU A 121 -3.03 7.68 17.29
C GLU A 121 -2.03 8.25 16.27
N GLN A 122 -1.67 9.52 16.40
CA GLN A 122 -0.73 10.19 15.52
C GLN A 122 0.69 9.62 15.73
N THR A 123 1.09 9.46 16.97
CA THR A 123 2.38 8.83 17.31
C THR A 123 2.46 7.43 16.74
N LEU A 124 1.44 6.58 16.95
CA LEU A 124 1.41 5.24 16.35
C LEU A 124 1.53 5.31 14.82
N GLY A 125 0.82 6.24 14.17
CA GLY A 125 0.87 6.46 12.72
C GLY A 125 2.29 6.67 12.20
N THR A 126 3.16 7.36 12.96
CA THR A 126 4.57 7.60 12.55
C THR A 126 5.42 6.33 12.55
N PHE A 127 5.03 5.29 13.29
CA PHE A 127 5.73 4.00 13.35
C PHE A 127 5.20 2.99 12.33
N LEU A 128 4.06 3.27 11.69
CA LEU A 128 3.52 2.41 10.64
C LEU A 128 4.35 2.49 9.36
N MET A 129 4.32 1.44 8.57
CA MET A 129 5.06 1.36 7.31
C MET A 129 4.54 2.36 6.27
N SER A 130 3.26 2.73 6.36
CA SER A 130 2.62 3.73 5.50
C SER A 130 3.07 5.16 5.77
N ASN A 131 3.77 5.45 6.88
CA ASN A 131 4.28 6.78 7.18
C ASN A 131 5.18 7.36 6.06
N GLN A 132 5.89 6.50 5.32
CA GLN A 132 6.66 6.90 4.15
C GLN A 132 5.81 7.50 3.00
N LEU A 133 4.49 7.32 3.05
CA LEU A 133 3.54 7.84 2.05
C LEU A 133 2.94 9.20 2.48
N ALA A 134 3.36 9.76 3.62
CA ALA A 134 2.85 11.03 4.11
C ALA A 134 2.94 12.13 3.05
N PRO A 135 1.93 13.01 2.93
CA PRO A 135 0.74 13.13 3.77
C PRO A 135 -0.46 12.24 3.35
N TYR A 136 -0.26 11.25 2.47
CA TYR A 136 -1.30 10.41 1.87
C TYR A 136 -1.26 8.96 2.40
N GLN A 137 -0.90 8.76 3.67
CA GLN A 137 -0.75 7.44 4.28
C GLN A 137 -2.09 6.70 4.44
N ASP A 138 -3.19 7.43 4.58
CA ASP A 138 -4.54 6.88 4.74
C ASP A 138 -5.28 6.97 3.40
N PRO A 139 -5.64 5.84 2.78
CA PRO A 139 -6.31 5.84 1.49
C PRO A 139 -7.76 6.32 1.60
N ASP A 140 -8.18 7.17 0.66
CA ASP A 140 -9.57 7.60 0.55
C ASP A 140 -10.49 6.48 0.04
N LEU A 141 -9.97 5.64 -0.84
CA LEU A 141 -10.71 4.60 -1.55
C LEU A 141 -9.95 3.27 -1.52
N LEU A 142 -10.63 2.21 -1.09
CA LEU A 142 -10.18 0.84 -1.25
C LEU A 142 -11.03 0.15 -2.33
N ILE A 143 -10.37 -0.37 -3.36
CA ILE A 143 -11.01 -1.15 -4.41
C ILE A 143 -10.66 -2.63 -4.21
N ARG A 144 -11.68 -3.49 -4.13
CA ARG A 144 -11.50 -4.93 -4.07
C ARG A 144 -12.18 -5.60 -5.26
N THR A 145 -11.38 -6.30 -6.05
CA THR A 145 -11.81 -7.07 -7.23
C THR A 145 -12.23 -8.50 -6.88
N SER A 146 -12.66 -9.27 -7.88
CA SER A 146 -13.00 -10.70 -7.81
C SER A 146 -14.22 -11.03 -6.95
N GLY A 147 -15.14 -10.08 -6.75
CA GLY A 147 -16.36 -10.29 -5.98
C GLY A 147 -16.12 -10.61 -4.50
N GLN A 148 -14.96 -10.24 -3.97
CA GLN A 148 -14.59 -10.50 -2.57
C GLN A 148 -14.82 -9.23 -1.73
N GLU A 149 -15.53 -9.37 -0.61
CA GLU A 149 -15.92 -8.26 0.27
C GLU A 149 -15.24 -8.38 1.64
N ARG A 150 -13.91 -8.40 1.65
CA ARG A 150 -13.08 -8.46 2.86
C ARG A 150 -11.74 -7.78 2.66
N LEU A 151 -11.11 -7.27 3.74
CA LEU A 151 -9.82 -6.58 3.72
C LEU A 151 -8.63 -7.54 3.54
N SER A 152 -8.75 -8.77 3.97
CA SER A 152 -7.66 -9.76 3.96
C SER A 152 -6.38 -9.24 4.60
N ASN A 153 -6.48 -8.57 5.74
CA ASN A 153 -5.34 -8.04 6.49
C ASN A 153 -4.57 -6.92 5.75
N PHE A 154 -5.23 -6.20 4.82
CA PHE A 154 -4.63 -5.09 4.08
C PHE A 154 -4.89 -3.76 4.76
N MET A 155 -3.84 -3.01 5.12
CA MET A 155 -3.85 -1.63 5.62
C MET A 155 -4.93 -1.38 6.71
N LEU A 156 -5.01 -2.27 7.72
CA LEU A 156 -6.12 -2.29 8.70
C LEU A 156 -6.28 -0.97 9.47
N TRP A 157 -5.18 -0.32 9.83
CA TRP A 157 -5.19 0.97 10.51
C TRP A 157 -5.62 2.08 9.57
N GLN A 158 -5.03 2.12 8.39
CA GLN A 158 -5.14 3.22 7.45
C GLN A 158 -6.50 3.31 6.77
N VAL A 159 -7.21 2.17 6.61
CA VAL A 159 -8.53 2.14 5.94
C VAL A 159 -9.71 2.44 6.86
N ALA A 160 -9.45 2.88 8.10
CA ALA A 160 -10.49 3.13 9.11
C ALA A 160 -11.62 4.06 8.63
N TYR A 161 -11.30 5.02 7.75
CA TYR A 161 -12.26 5.96 7.17
C TYR A 161 -12.30 5.92 5.63
N SER A 162 -11.73 4.87 5.04
CA SER A 162 -11.79 4.68 3.58
C SER A 162 -13.19 4.31 3.11
N GLU A 163 -13.54 4.75 1.92
CA GLU A 163 -14.69 4.20 1.20
C GLU A 163 -14.29 2.90 0.49
N PHE A 164 -15.24 1.95 0.38
CA PHE A 164 -15.00 0.67 -0.25
C PHE A 164 -15.79 0.52 -1.54
N VAL A 165 -15.12 0.11 -2.63
CA VAL A 165 -15.76 -0.30 -3.88
C VAL A 165 -15.41 -1.75 -4.15
N PHE A 166 -16.43 -2.60 -4.17
CA PHE A 166 -16.29 -4.03 -4.46
C PHE A 166 -16.70 -4.30 -5.91
N MET A 167 -15.82 -4.94 -6.68
CA MET A 167 -16.00 -5.21 -8.10
C MET A 167 -15.98 -6.70 -8.38
N LYS A 168 -16.80 -7.15 -9.33
CA LYS A 168 -16.89 -8.57 -9.73
C LYS A 168 -15.74 -8.99 -10.65
N GLU A 169 -15.20 -8.05 -11.40
CA GLU A 169 -14.13 -8.27 -12.34
C GLU A 169 -12.88 -8.81 -11.63
N HIS A 170 -12.18 -9.73 -12.27
CA HIS A 170 -10.94 -10.29 -11.74
C HIS A 170 -9.77 -9.32 -11.93
N TRP A 171 -8.74 -9.45 -11.08
CA TRP A 171 -7.58 -8.55 -11.16
C TRP A 171 -6.91 -8.48 -12.54
N PRO A 172 -6.75 -9.58 -13.31
CA PRO A 172 -6.18 -9.50 -14.66
C PRO A 172 -7.01 -8.67 -15.64
N ASP A 173 -8.32 -8.54 -15.41
CA ASP A 173 -9.24 -7.78 -16.26
C ASP A 173 -9.38 -6.32 -15.79
N PHE A 174 -8.82 -5.98 -14.62
CA PHE A 174 -8.91 -4.63 -14.06
C PHE A 174 -8.03 -3.66 -14.84
N ASN A 175 -8.66 -2.66 -15.45
CA ASN A 175 -8.05 -1.68 -16.35
C ASN A 175 -8.38 -0.23 -15.94
N GLY A 176 -7.92 0.74 -16.75
CA GLY A 176 -8.13 2.17 -16.48
C GLY A 176 -9.60 2.60 -16.45
N ASP A 177 -10.46 1.97 -17.28
CA ASP A 177 -11.89 2.30 -17.32
C ASP A 177 -12.61 1.83 -16.05
N LEU A 178 -12.25 0.65 -15.54
CA LEU A 178 -12.77 0.13 -14.28
C LEU A 178 -12.28 0.95 -13.08
N LEU A 179 -11.02 1.40 -13.10
CA LEU A 179 -10.51 2.33 -12.11
C LEU A 179 -11.29 3.65 -12.12
N LYS A 180 -11.50 4.23 -13.30
CA LYS A 180 -12.29 5.45 -13.46
C LYS A 180 -13.72 5.28 -12.96
N LYS A 181 -14.35 4.14 -13.25
CA LYS A 181 -15.69 3.80 -12.75
C LYS A 181 -15.73 3.78 -11.21
N ALA A 182 -14.75 3.13 -10.57
CA ALA A 182 -14.66 3.08 -9.12
C ALA A 182 -14.45 4.48 -8.50
N ILE A 183 -13.62 5.32 -9.13
CA ILE A 183 -13.40 6.70 -8.69
C ILE A 183 -14.68 7.54 -8.84
N ILE A 184 -15.43 7.42 -9.94
CA ILE A 184 -16.71 8.12 -10.12
C ILE A 184 -17.71 7.69 -9.06
N GLU A 185 -17.82 6.38 -8.77
CA GLU A 185 -18.67 5.88 -7.69
C GLU A 185 -18.30 6.48 -6.34
N PHE A 186 -16.99 6.51 -6.03
CA PHE A 186 -16.48 7.15 -4.82
C PHE A 186 -16.84 8.64 -4.73
N GLN A 187 -16.70 9.40 -5.82
CA GLN A 187 -16.98 10.84 -5.86
C GLN A 187 -18.47 11.17 -5.63
N GLN A 188 -19.36 10.23 -5.90
CA GLN A 188 -20.80 10.40 -5.65
C GLN A 188 -21.19 10.19 -4.19
N ARG A 189 -20.28 9.68 -3.35
CA ARG A 189 -20.56 9.41 -1.94
C ARG A 189 -20.35 10.64 -1.07
N HIS A 190 -21.17 10.76 -0.04
CA HIS A 190 -21.02 11.80 0.99
C HIS A 190 -20.22 11.24 2.17
N ARG A 191 -18.94 11.52 2.23
CA ARG A 191 -18.06 11.10 3.33
C ARG A 191 -18.44 11.82 4.64
N ARG A 192 -18.50 11.04 5.73
CA ARG A 192 -18.75 11.54 7.08
C ARG A 192 -17.65 11.02 8.01
N PHE A 193 -17.02 11.91 8.76
CA PHE A 193 -15.97 11.60 9.73
C PHE A 193 -16.48 11.72 11.16
N GLY A 194 -17.68 11.20 11.43
CA GLY A 194 -18.29 11.19 12.77
C GLY A 194 -18.92 12.51 13.26
N GLY A 195 -18.68 13.63 12.59
CA GLY A 195 -19.26 14.93 12.92
C GLY A 195 -20.66 15.14 12.36
N LEU A 196 -21.54 15.80 13.12
CA LEU A 196 -22.82 16.33 12.60
C LEU A 196 -22.53 17.60 11.80
N LYS A 197 -23.07 17.71 10.57
CA LYS A 197 -23.12 19.02 9.90
C LYS A 197 -24.07 19.88 10.72
N ASN A 198 -23.58 20.98 11.30
CA ASN A 198 -24.46 22.05 11.75
C ASN A 198 -25.31 22.48 10.57
N LYS A 199 -26.64 22.43 10.76
CA LYS A 199 -27.62 22.90 9.77
C LYS A 199 -27.48 24.40 9.56
#